data_2ae7db83743ec7ad7d087f59a6626bac
#
_entry.id   2ae7db83743ec7ad7d087f59a6626bac
#
_cell.length_a   1.000
_cell.length_b   1.000
_cell.length_c   1.000
_cell.angle_alpha   90.00
_cell.angle_beta   90.00
_cell.angle_gamma   90.00
#
_symmetry.space_group_name_H-M   'P 1'
#
loop_
_entity.id
_entity.type
_entity.pdbx_description
1 polymer ?
#
loop_
_entity_poly.entity_id
_entity_poly.type
_entity_poly.pdbx_seq_one_letter_code
_entity_poly.pdbx_strand_id
1 'polypeptide(L)'
;PDGELISPNTIREIHKLLRNAFNQAVKWELMARNPAQNATVPKTEKHERNIWDAQTLMKALSLCDDPFLSLAINLAFACSLRMGELLGLTWSCVDISQDSIANDRAYIYINKELQRISRESLAQIGEKGIMFKFPTMRGCNSTVLALKEPKTKTSVRKVFLPRAVAEMLVERRNTIDELKELLGDEYRDYDLVFATTQGTPTEANYINRAFGKLIADNNLPKVVFHLSLIHI
;
A
#
# COMPACT_ATOMS: atom_id res chain seq x y z
N PRO A 1 -11.61 31.37 18.22
CA PRO A 1 -11.35 30.20 17.39
C PRO A 1 -9.94 30.36 16.85
N ASP A 2 -8.99 29.67 17.50
CA ASP A 2 -7.59 29.65 17.09
C ASP A 2 -7.53 28.87 15.77
N GLY A 3 -7.55 29.62 14.67
CA GLY A 3 -7.41 29.04 13.35
C GLY A 3 -6.01 28.46 13.20
N GLU A 4 -5.88 27.15 13.27
CA GLU A 4 -4.64 26.48 12.91
C GLU A 4 -4.22 26.93 11.50
N LEU A 5 -3.06 27.54 11.39
CA LEU A 5 -2.51 27.99 10.12
C LEU A 5 -2.25 26.78 9.22
N ILE A 6 -2.74 26.85 7.99
CA ILE A 6 -2.50 25.81 6.98
C ILE A 6 -0.99 25.67 6.76
N SER A 7 -0.50 24.42 6.74
CA SER A 7 0.94 24.17 6.55
C SER A 7 1.45 24.71 5.21
N PRO A 8 2.72 25.19 5.13
CA PRO A 8 3.33 25.63 3.88
C PRO A 8 3.23 24.59 2.76
N ASN A 9 3.33 23.29 3.08
CA ASN A 9 3.17 22.20 2.11
C ASN A 9 1.74 22.14 1.55
N THR A 10 0.74 22.27 2.41
CA THR A 10 -0.68 22.30 1.99
C THR A 10 -0.96 23.50 1.09
N ILE A 11 -0.43 24.69 1.42
CA ILE A 11 -0.55 25.90 0.59
C ILE A 11 0.05 25.65 -0.80
N ARG A 12 1.22 25.01 -0.88
CA ARG A 12 1.87 24.68 -2.17
C ARG A 12 1.04 23.71 -3.00
N GLU A 13 0.45 22.70 -2.38
CA GLU A 13 -0.39 21.74 -3.13
C GLU A 13 -1.68 22.40 -3.64
N ILE A 14 -2.32 23.25 -2.83
CA ILE A 14 -3.47 24.07 -3.27
C ILE A 14 -3.05 24.99 -4.44
N HIS A 15 -1.92 25.68 -4.32
CA HIS A 15 -1.40 26.53 -5.40
C HIS A 15 -1.16 25.76 -6.69
N LYS A 16 -0.54 24.55 -6.62
CA LYS A 16 -0.36 23.69 -7.81
C LYS A 16 -1.68 23.33 -8.48
N LEU A 17 -2.70 22.95 -7.66
CA LEU A 17 -4.02 22.61 -8.16
C LEU A 17 -4.66 23.81 -8.88
N LEU A 18 -4.70 24.97 -8.23
CA LEU A 18 -5.26 26.19 -8.79
C LEU A 18 -4.50 26.64 -10.05
N ARG A 19 -3.17 26.61 -10.02
CA ARG A 19 -2.35 26.97 -11.18
C ARG A 19 -2.63 26.07 -12.38
N ASN A 20 -2.79 24.78 -12.16
CA ASN A 20 -3.12 23.83 -13.22
C ASN A 20 -4.54 24.07 -13.77
N ALA A 21 -5.52 24.29 -12.90
CA ALA A 21 -6.90 24.60 -13.29
C ALA A 21 -6.96 25.88 -14.12
N PHE A 22 -6.32 26.96 -13.68
CA PHE A 22 -6.30 28.22 -14.45
C PHE A 22 -5.49 28.12 -15.75
N ASN A 23 -4.42 27.33 -15.79
CA ASN A 23 -3.72 27.06 -17.04
C ASN A 23 -4.65 26.34 -18.06
N GLN A 24 -5.49 25.42 -17.57
CA GLN A 24 -6.45 24.75 -18.43
C GLN A 24 -7.56 25.71 -18.89
N ALA A 25 -8.04 26.60 -18.02
CA ALA A 25 -9.01 27.63 -18.37
C ALA A 25 -8.45 28.61 -19.42
N VAL A 26 -7.18 28.96 -19.35
CA VAL A 26 -6.52 29.78 -20.42
C VAL A 26 -6.45 29.00 -21.72
N LYS A 27 -6.13 27.69 -21.69
CA LYS A 27 -6.14 26.86 -22.93
C LYS A 27 -7.52 26.69 -23.55
N TRP A 28 -8.57 26.77 -22.74
CA TRP A 28 -9.97 26.74 -23.21
C TRP A 28 -10.52 28.13 -23.57
N GLU A 29 -9.65 29.15 -23.55
CA GLU A 29 -10.01 30.54 -23.85
C GLU A 29 -11.07 31.15 -22.92
N LEU A 30 -11.29 30.52 -21.74
CA LEU A 30 -12.22 31.02 -20.72
C LEU A 30 -11.65 32.23 -19.96
N MET A 31 -10.33 32.42 -20.02
CA MET A 31 -9.62 33.56 -19.40
C MET A 31 -8.34 33.88 -20.15
N ALA A 32 -7.97 35.18 -20.16
CA ALA A 32 -6.81 35.66 -20.90
C ALA A 32 -5.45 35.29 -20.27
N ARG A 33 -5.39 35.15 -18.94
CA ARG A 33 -4.16 34.86 -18.20
C ARG A 33 -4.46 34.11 -16.91
N ASN A 34 -3.44 33.36 -16.45
CA ASN A 34 -3.54 32.64 -15.19
C ASN A 34 -3.18 33.55 -14.01
N PRO A 35 -4.12 33.89 -13.10
CA PRO A 35 -3.86 34.77 -11.95
C PRO A 35 -2.92 34.15 -10.91
N ALA A 36 -2.84 32.80 -10.83
CA ALA A 36 -1.95 32.10 -9.91
C ALA A 36 -0.52 31.92 -10.44
N GLN A 37 -0.21 32.39 -11.65
CA GLN A 37 1.09 32.15 -12.28
C GLN A 37 2.25 32.79 -11.51
N ASN A 38 2.04 34.02 -11.02
CA ASN A 38 3.04 34.82 -10.32
C ASN A 38 2.80 34.91 -8.80
N ALA A 39 1.91 34.07 -8.26
CA ALA A 39 1.65 34.05 -6.84
C ALA A 39 2.87 33.52 -6.07
N THR A 40 3.27 34.23 -5.02
CA THR A 40 4.34 33.80 -4.13
C THR A 40 3.86 32.70 -3.20
N VAL A 41 4.54 31.57 -3.23
CA VAL A 41 4.25 30.42 -2.37
C VAL A 41 5.25 30.37 -1.22
N PRO A 42 4.82 30.00 0.00
CA PRO A 42 5.74 29.88 1.13
C PRO A 42 6.85 28.89 0.84
N LYS A 43 8.06 29.19 1.32
CA LYS A 43 9.17 28.23 1.30
C LYS A 43 8.82 27.07 2.24
N THR A 44 9.06 25.85 1.78
CA THR A 44 8.94 24.65 2.61
C THR A 44 10.33 24.23 3.03
N GLU A 45 10.50 23.95 4.29
CA GLU A 45 11.70 23.26 4.77
C GLU A 45 11.71 21.84 4.21
N LYS A 46 12.86 21.42 3.69
CA LYS A 46 13.07 20.03 3.33
C LYS A 46 13.28 19.26 4.63
N HIS A 47 12.25 18.59 5.12
CA HIS A 47 12.46 17.59 6.15
C HIS A 47 13.17 16.39 5.51
N GLU A 48 14.37 16.10 5.96
CA GLU A 48 15.04 14.84 5.63
C GLU A 48 14.15 13.71 6.18
N ARG A 49 13.81 12.80 5.28
CA ARG A 49 13.02 11.63 5.68
C ARG A 49 13.97 10.59 6.20
N ASN A 50 13.75 10.13 7.41
CA ASN A 50 14.50 9.00 7.93
C ASN A 50 14.23 7.76 7.07
N ILE A 51 15.28 7.08 6.70
CA ILE A 51 15.27 5.82 5.97
C ILE A 51 16.05 4.83 6.81
N TRP A 52 15.54 3.62 6.96
CA TRP A 52 16.30 2.58 7.64
C TRP A 52 17.42 2.08 6.74
N ASP A 53 18.59 1.95 7.31
CA ASP A 53 19.67 1.18 6.72
C ASP A 53 19.43 -0.34 6.91
N ALA A 54 20.25 -1.16 6.28
CA ALA A 54 20.13 -2.60 6.35
C ALA A 54 20.26 -3.13 7.80
N GLN A 55 21.10 -2.51 8.64
CA GLN A 55 21.28 -2.94 10.02
C GLN A 55 20.04 -2.65 10.86
N THR A 56 19.46 -1.48 10.72
CA THR A 56 18.20 -1.11 11.39
C THR A 56 17.04 -1.99 10.95
N LEU A 57 16.96 -2.32 9.66
CA LEU A 57 15.97 -3.25 9.14
C LEU A 57 16.12 -4.65 9.76
N MET A 58 17.33 -5.21 9.74
CA MET A 58 17.60 -6.53 10.33
C MET A 58 17.28 -6.56 11.82
N LYS A 59 17.63 -5.49 12.55
CA LYS A 59 17.24 -5.33 13.96
C LYS A 59 15.72 -5.29 14.14
N ALA A 60 15.00 -4.53 13.31
CA ALA A 60 13.54 -4.47 13.37
C ALA A 60 12.90 -5.84 13.13
N LEU A 61 13.40 -6.59 12.13
CA LEU A 61 12.92 -7.94 11.82
C LEU A 61 13.20 -8.92 12.96
N SER A 62 14.38 -8.85 13.60
CA SER A 62 14.72 -9.73 14.74
C SER A 62 13.89 -9.43 16.00
N LEU A 63 13.28 -8.25 16.10
CA LEU A 63 12.43 -7.81 17.20
C LEU A 63 10.92 -7.94 16.87
N CYS A 64 10.60 -8.40 15.67
CA CYS A 64 9.22 -8.54 15.23
C CYS A 64 8.69 -9.95 15.49
N ASP A 65 7.92 -10.12 16.57
CA ASP A 65 7.31 -11.40 16.94
C ASP A 65 6.05 -11.73 16.14
N ASP A 66 5.53 -10.78 15.33
CA ASP A 66 4.35 -10.97 14.48
C ASP A 66 4.77 -11.47 13.10
N PRO A 67 4.54 -12.77 12.74
CA PRO A 67 4.91 -13.32 11.44
C PRO A 67 4.23 -12.62 10.27
N PHE A 68 3.00 -12.12 10.48
CA PHE A 68 2.25 -11.40 9.47
C PHE A 68 2.90 -10.05 9.14
N LEU A 69 3.29 -9.29 10.17
CA LEU A 69 4.02 -8.03 10.01
C LEU A 69 5.42 -8.26 9.45
N SER A 70 6.13 -9.28 9.93
CA SER A 70 7.47 -9.65 9.46
C SER A 70 7.45 -9.97 7.95
N LEU A 71 6.49 -10.76 7.48
CA LEU A 71 6.31 -11.03 6.04
C LEU A 71 6.00 -9.75 5.27
N ALA A 72 5.13 -8.88 5.80
CA ALA A 72 4.80 -7.60 5.14
C ALA A 72 6.04 -6.71 4.99
N ILE A 73 6.88 -6.61 6.03
CA ILE A 73 8.13 -5.86 6.01
C ILE A 73 9.08 -6.47 4.97
N ASN A 74 9.30 -7.78 4.99
CA ASN A 74 10.20 -8.47 4.06
C ASN A 74 9.78 -8.26 2.60
N LEU A 75 8.50 -8.44 2.27
CA LEU A 75 7.99 -8.21 0.91
C LEU A 75 8.11 -6.75 0.49
N ALA A 76 7.80 -5.82 1.41
CA ALA A 76 7.95 -4.40 1.13
C ALA A 76 9.41 -4.04 0.82
N PHE A 77 10.38 -4.53 1.59
CA PHE A 77 11.80 -4.23 1.40
C PHE A 77 12.44 -5.03 0.27
N ALA A 78 12.31 -6.36 0.28
CA ALA A 78 12.96 -7.21 -0.72
C ALA A 78 12.37 -7.07 -2.12
N CYS A 79 11.06 -6.80 -2.23
CA CYS A 79 10.33 -6.77 -3.49
C CYS A 79 9.86 -5.36 -3.89
N SER A 80 10.18 -4.33 -3.10
CA SER A 80 9.77 -2.93 -3.32
C SER A 80 8.27 -2.78 -3.59
N LEU A 81 7.43 -3.48 -2.80
CA LEU A 81 5.98 -3.43 -2.95
C LEU A 81 5.40 -2.15 -2.32
N ARG A 82 4.51 -1.49 -3.06
CA ARG A 82 3.67 -0.46 -2.45
C ARG A 82 2.62 -1.11 -1.54
N MET A 83 2.14 -0.39 -0.52
CA MET A 83 1.14 -0.89 0.41
C MET A 83 -0.10 -1.49 -0.30
N GLY A 84 -0.61 -0.83 -1.32
CA GLY A 84 -1.76 -1.34 -2.09
C GLY A 84 -1.43 -2.61 -2.88
N GLU A 85 -0.23 -2.72 -3.45
CA GLU A 85 0.26 -3.91 -4.15
C GLU A 85 0.44 -5.08 -3.17
N LEU A 86 1.03 -4.81 -1.99
CA LEU A 86 1.21 -5.78 -0.92
C LEU A 86 -0.13 -6.36 -0.46
N LEU A 87 -1.08 -5.50 -0.09
CA LEU A 87 -2.39 -5.92 0.41
C LEU A 87 -3.31 -6.49 -0.67
N GLY A 88 -3.07 -6.15 -1.94
CA GLY A 88 -3.78 -6.69 -3.10
C GLY A 88 -3.17 -7.97 -3.67
N LEU A 89 -2.07 -8.49 -3.09
CA LEU A 89 -1.44 -9.71 -3.55
C LEU A 89 -2.34 -10.92 -3.29
N THR A 90 -2.58 -11.71 -4.35
CA THR A 90 -3.38 -12.93 -4.28
C THR A 90 -2.51 -14.15 -4.50
N TRP A 91 -2.92 -15.30 -3.95
CA TRP A 91 -2.20 -16.56 -4.12
C TRP A 91 -2.08 -17.02 -5.56
N SER A 92 -3.07 -16.72 -6.40
CA SER A 92 -3.02 -16.94 -7.85
C SER A 92 -1.89 -16.18 -8.57
N CYS A 93 -1.29 -15.20 -7.90
CA CYS A 93 -0.15 -14.42 -8.38
C CYS A 93 1.18 -14.79 -7.70
N VAL A 94 1.25 -15.89 -6.96
CA VAL A 94 2.42 -16.33 -6.19
C VAL A 94 2.85 -17.72 -6.64
N ASP A 95 4.10 -17.86 -7.06
CA ASP A 95 4.71 -19.17 -7.30
C ASP A 95 5.77 -19.45 -6.23
N ILE A 96 5.39 -20.30 -5.29
CA ILE A 96 6.21 -20.82 -4.20
C ILE A 96 6.21 -22.34 -4.21
N SER A 97 6.15 -22.94 -5.41
CA SER A 97 6.30 -24.39 -5.56
C SER A 97 7.67 -24.84 -5.05
N GLN A 98 7.75 -26.06 -4.55
CA GLN A 98 9.02 -26.61 -4.05
C GLN A 98 10.13 -26.56 -5.12
N ASP A 99 9.78 -26.84 -6.37
CA ASP A 99 10.73 -26.74 -7.50
C ASP A 99 11.19 -25.29 -7.70
N SER A 100 10.27 -24.32 -7.67
CA SER A 100 10.60 -22.91 -7.84
C SER A 100 11.48 -22.38 -6.71
N ILE A 101 11.22 -22.78 -5.47
CA ILE A 101 12.05 -22.40 -4.32
C ILE A 101 13.44 -23.04 -4.40
N ALA A 102 13.51 -24.36 -4.70
CA ALA A 102 14.76 -25.10 -4.80
C ALA A 102 15.70 -24.54 -5.88
N ASN A 103 15.14 -24.00 -6.94
CA ASN A 103 15.89 -23.44 -8.08
C ASN A 103 15.99 -21.91 -8.06
N ASP A 104 15.68 -21.24 -6.95
CA ASP A 104 15.68 -19.77 -6.79
C ASP A 104 14.83 -19.04 -7.85
N ARG A 105 13.71 -19.67 -8.26
CA ARG A 105 12.76 -19.16 -9.27
C ARG A 105 11.40 -18.77 -8.70
N ALA A 106 11.23 -18.88 -7.38
CA ALA A 106 10.01 -18.42 -6.70
C ALA A 106 9.75 -16.95 -7.03
N TYR A 107 8.48 -16.57 -7.26
CA TYR A 107 8.16 -15.22 -7.65
C TYR A 107 6.76 -14.80 -7.22
N ILE A 108 6.54 -13.50 -7.25
CA ILE A 108 5.23 -12.87 -7.21
C ILE A 108 4.99 -12.07 -8.49
N TYR A 109 3.73 -12.05 -8.94
CA TYR A 109 3.29 -11.27 -10.09
C TYR A 109 2.37 -10.14 -9.63
N ILE A 110 2.84 -8.91 -9.76
CA ILE A 110 2.12 -7.72 -9.32
C ILE A 110 1.31 -7.19 -10.50
N ASN A 111 0.00 -7.33 -10.44
CA ASN A 111 -0.94 -6.91 -11.48
C ASN A 111 -2.19 -6.24 -10.92
N LYS A 112 -2.26 -6.06 -9.61
CA LYS A 112 -3.40 -5.43 -8.92
C LYS A 112 -2.96 -4.73 -7.65
N GLU A 113 -3.80 -3.84 -7.14
CA GLU A 113 -3.64 -3.16 -5.87
C GLU A 113 -4.96 -3.14 -5.10
N LEU A 114 -4.91 -3.25 -3.78
CA LEU A 114 -6.06 -3.03 -2.90
C LEU A 114 -6.18 -1.54 -2.61
N GLN A 115 -7.36 -0.97 -2.87
CA GLN A 115 -7.63 0.43 -2.61
C GLN A 115 -9.00 0.61 -1.97
N ARG A 116 -9.10 1.54 -1.01
CA ARG A 116 -10.37 2.03 -0.48
C ARG A 116 -10.86 3.21 -1.33
N ILE A 117 -12.04 3.09 -1.92
CA ILE A 117 -12.58 4.03 -2.89
C ILE A 117 -13.91 4.58 -2.35
N SER A 118 -14.18 5.88 -2.51
CA SER A 118 -15.48 6.44 -2.17
C SER A 118 -16.55 5.96 -3.15
N ARG A 119 -17.73 5.65 -2.66
CA ARG A 119 -18.87 5.24 -3.53
C ARG A 119 -19.30 6.36 -4.46
N GLU A 120 -19.18 7.62 -4.01
CA GLU A 120 -19.43 8.78 -4.83
C GLU A 120 -18.47 8.85 -6.03
N SER A 121 -17.16 8.64 -5.80
CA SER A 121 -16.18 8.59 -6.88
C SER A 121 -16.47 7.46 -7.87
N LEU A 122 -16.88 6.27 -7.37
CA LEU A 122 -17.27 5.16 -8.24
C LEU A 122 -18.49 5.50 -9.10
N ALA A 123 -19.48 6.21 -8.55
CA ALA A 123 -20.68 6.63 -9.27
C ALA A 123 -20.37 7.67 -10.36
N GLN A 124 -19.39 8.56 -10.10
CA GLN A 124 -19.02 9.64 -11.04
C GLN A 124 -18.03 9.17 -12.13
N ILE A 125 -17.04 8.37 -11.78
CA ILE A 125 -15.94 7.99 -12.68
C ILE A 125 -16.20 6.64 -13.37
N GLY A 126 -17.15 5.87 -12.83
CA GLY A 126 -17.43 4.51 -13.27
C GLY A 126 -16.46 3.49 -12.68
N GLU A 127 -16.62 2.24 -13.08
CA GLU A 127 -15.86 1.10 -12.52
C GLU A 127 -14.62 0.73 -13.37
N LYS A 128 -14.13 1.65 -14.18
CA LYS A 128 -12.98 1.39 -15.05
C LYS A 128 -11.74 0.99 -14.22
N GLY A 129 -11.17 -0.16 -14.57
CA GLY A 129 -10.00 -0.71 -13.86
C GLY A 129 -10.31 -1.38 -12.53
N ILE A 130 -11.58 -1.49 -12.12
CA ILE A 130 -11.98 -2.28 -10.95
C ILE A 130 -12.08 -3.75 -11.35
N MET A 131 -11.29 -4.60 -10.67
CA MET A 131 -11.29 -6.04 -10.90
C MET A 131 -12.28 -6.76 -10.00
N PHE A 132 -12.36 -6.34 -8.72
CA PHE A 132 -13.25 -6.94 -7.74
C PHE A 132 -13.60 -5.93 -6.63
N LYS A 133 -14.86 -5.92 -6.17
CA LYS A 133 -15.32 -5.11 -5.04
C LYS A 133 -15.66 -6.02 -3.86
N PHE A 134 -15.02 -5.78 -2.72
CA PHE A 134 -15.31 -6.54 -1.52
C PHE A 134 -16.65 -6.11 -0.91
N PRO A 135 -17.43 -7.05 -0.37
CA PRO A 135 -18.64 -6.74 0.37
C PRO A 135 -18.32 -5.78 1.54
N THR A 136 -19.26 -4.90 1.86
CA THR A 136 -19.12 -3.98 3.00
C THR A 136 -19.20 -4.77 4.29
N MET A 137 -18.09 -4.85 5.02
CA MET A 137 -17.97 -5.67 6.24
C MET A 137 -18.49 -4.97 7.51
N ARG A 138 -18.55 -3.65 7.50
CA ARG A 138 -19.06 -2.81 8.60
C ARG A 138 -19.89 -1.70 7.97
N GLY A 139 -20.94 -1.25 8.63
CA GLY A 139 -21.92 -0.29 8.11
C GLY A 139 -21.38 1.06 7.58
N CYS A 140 -20.15 1.08 7.07
CA CYS A 140 -19.59 2.21 6.36
C CYS A 140 -20.13 2.26 4.92
N ASN A 141 -21.14 3.09 4.71
CA ASN A 141 -21.78 3.22 3.40
C ASN A 141 -21.07 4.18 2.44
N SER A 142 -20.05 4.93 2.90
CA SER A 142 -19.39 5.96 2.08
C SER A 142 -18.24 5.43 1.22
N THR A 143 -17.64 4.29 1.58
CA THR A 143 -16.49 3.74 0.86
C THR A 143 -16.61 2.23 0.65
N VAL A 144 -15.83 1.69 -0.30
CA VAL A 144 -15.69 0.26 -0.58
C VAL A 144 -14.22 -0.09 -0.77
N LEU A 145 -13.81 -1.29 -0.31
CA LEU A 145 -12.51 -1.86 -0.68
C LEU A 145 -12.65 -2.54 -2.04
N ALA A 146 -11.67 -2.32 -2.91
CA ALA A 146 -11.65 -2.94 -4.22
C ALA A 146 -10.23 -3.34 -4.62
N LEU A 147 -10.11 -4.45 -5.34
CA LEU A 147 -8.95 -4.76 -6.15
C LEU A 147 -9.08 -4.04 -7.48
N LYS A 148 -8.06 -3.36 -7.87
CA LYS A 148 -8.02 -2.61 -9.15
C LYS A 148 -6.70 -2.82 -9.87
N GLU A 149 -6.71 -2.54 -11.14
CA GLU A 149 -5.51 -2.49 -11.96
C GLU A 149 -4.56 -1.40 -11.45
N PRO A 150 -3.23 -1.62 -11.51
CA PRO A 150 -2.24 -0.60 -11.20
C PRO A 150 -2.40 0.61 -12.12
N LYS A 151 -2.10 1.81 -11.59
CA LYS A 151 -2.25 3.08 -12.32
C LYS A 151 -1.48 3.14 -13.64
N THR A 152 -0.37 2.42 -13.77
CA THR A 152 0.48 2.41 -14.97
C THR A 152 0.80 0.98 -15.38
N LYS A 153 0.94 0.75 -16.68
CA LYS A 153 1.34 -0.56 -17.23
C LYS A 153 2.71 -1.02 -16.71
N THR A 154 3.61 -0.08 -16.44
CA THR A 154 4.95 -0.35 -15.89
C THR A 154 4.92 -0.83 -14.43
N SER A 155 3.81 -0.66 -13.73
CA SER A 155 3.61 -1.20 -12.38
C SER A 155 3.34 -2.70 -12.40
N VAL A 156 2.85 -3.24 -13.52
CA VAL A 156 2.66 -4.69 -13.70
C VAL A 156 4.04 -5.32 -13.91
N ARG A 157 4.43 -6.21 -13.00
CA ARG A 157 5.77 -6.79 -13.02
C ARG A 157 5.84 -8.13 -12.30
N LYS A 158 6.77 -8.95 -12.72
CA LYS A 158 7.21 -10.16 -12.02
C LYS A 158 8.40 -9.81 -11.13
N VAL A 159 8.37 -10.24 -9.88
CA VAL A 159 9.46 -10.04 -8.93
C VAL A 159 9.87 -11.39 -8.37
N PHE A 160 11.13 -11.75 -8.54
CA PHE A 160 11.67 -12.98 -7.96
C PHE A 160 11.89 -12.78 -6.46
N LEU A 161 11.64 -13.84 -5.69
CA LEU A 161 11.70 -13.83 -4.24
C LEU A 161 13.04 -14.37 -3.75
N PRO A 162 13.67 -13.74 -2.76
CA PRO A 162 14.67 -14.42 -1.96
C PRO A 162 14.08 -15.68 -1.32
N ARG A 163 14.86 -16.77 -1.22
CA ARG A 163 14.41 -18.05 -0.66
C ARG A 163 13.72 -17.88 0.70
N ALA A 164 14.33 -17.13 1.62
CA ALA A 164 13.75 -16.88 2.94
C ALA A 164 12.35 -16.25 2.87
N VAL A 165 12.11 -15.32 1.93
CA VAL A 165 10.80 -14.69 1.76
C VAL A 165 9.80 -15.67 1.14
N ALA A 166 10.24 -16.55 0.24
CA ALA A 166 9.40 -17.60 -0.33
C ALA A 166 8.97 -18.62 0.77
N GLU A 167 9.89 -18.99 1.65
CA GLU A 167 9.61 -19.87 2.80
C GLU A 167 8.61 -19.23 3.77
N MET A 168 8.74 -17.93 4.07
CA MET A 168 7.74 -17.19 4.88
C MET A 168 6.35 -17.18 4.22
N LEU A 169 6.27 -17.13 2.89
CA LEU A 169 4.99 -17.24 2.18
C LEU A 169 4.41 -18.65 2.27
N VAL A 170 5.25 -19.71 2.28
CA VAL A 170 4.78 -21.08 2.53
C VAL A 170 4.16 -21.19 3.92
N GLU A 171 4.84 -20.69 4.95
CA GLU A 171 4.31 -20.67 6.33
C GLU A 171 2.99 -19.88 6.40
N ARG A 172 2.93 -18.74 5.74
CA ARG A 172 1.70 -17.95 5.66
C ARG A 172 0.56 -18.73 4.99
N ARG A 173 0.84 -19.48 3.94
CA ARG A 173 -0.14 -20.34 3.26
C ARG A 173 -0.68 -21.40 4.18
N ASN A 174 0.20 -22.10 4.89
CA ASN A 174 -0.19 -23.11 5.88
C ASN A 174 -1.10 -22.52 6.95
N THR A 175 -0.76 -21.33 7.50
CA THR A 175 -1.62 -20.64 8.48
C THR A 175 -3.01 -20.33 7.92
N ILE A 176 -3.11 -19.92 6.65
CA ILE A 176 -4.40 -19.64 6.01
C ILE A 176 -5.19 -20.94 5.81
N ASP A 177 -4.53 -22.00 5.40
CA ASP A 177 -5.18 -23.31 5.18
C ASP A 177 -5.71 -23.90 6.51
N GLU A 178 -4.95 -23.77 7.61
CA GLU A 178 -5.42 -24.10 8.97
C GLU A 178 -6.66 -23.28 9.38
N LEU A 179 -6.67 -21.97 9.09
CA LEU A 179 -7.83 -21.12 9.37
C LEU A 179 -9.04 -21.49 8.52
N LYS A 180 -8.86 -21.90 7.28
CA LYS A 180 -9.95 -22.41 6.42
C LYS A 180 -10.53 -23.71 6.98
N GLU A 181 -9.69 -24.63 7.43
CA GLU A 181 -10.13 -25.87 8.06
C GLU A 181 -10.90 -25.61 9.37
N LEU A 182 -10.39 -24.67 10.19
CA LEU A 182 -11.00 -24.34 11.48
C LEU A 182 -12.36 -23.64 11.34
N LEU A 183 -12.50 -22.72 10.40
CA LEU A 183 -13.68 -21.86 10.24
C LEU A 183 -14.69 -22.42 9.21
N GLY A 184 -14.28 -23.33 8.34
CA GLY A 184 -15.14 -23.88 7.31
C GLY A 184 -15.85 -22.80 6.49
N ASP A 185 -17.16 -22.87 6.40
CA ASP A 185 -17.99 -21.94 5.62
C ASP A 185 -18.00 -20.49 6.14
N GLU A 186 -17.50 -20.25 7.37
CA GLU A 186 -17.36 -18.90 7.92
C GLU A 186 -16.13 -18.17 7.37
N TYR A 187 -15.14 -18.91 6.84
CA TYR A 187 -13.99 -18.32 6.20
C TYR A 187 -14.33 -17.74 4.81
N ARG A 188 -14.07 -16.47 4.62
CA ARG A 188 -14.33 -15.78 3.35
C ARG A 188 -13.11 -15.77 2.47
N ASP A 189 -12.97 -16.79 1.63
CA ASP A 189 -11.81 -16.90 0.76
C ASP A 189 -11.88 -15.95 -0.44
N TYR A 190 -11.01 -14.94 -0.41
CA TYR A 190 -10.81 -14.00 -1.51
C TYR A 190 -9.42 -14.17 -2.17
N ASP A 191 -8.78 -15.30 -1.99
CA ASP A 191 -7.45 -15.61 -2.55
C ASP A 191 -6.32 -14.64 -2.06
N LEU A 192 -6.54 -13.86 -1.00
CA LEU A 192 -5.59 -12.86 -0.53
C LEU A 192 -4.47 -13.47 0.32
N VAL A 193 -3.21 -13.06 0.07
CA VAL A 193 -2.06 -13.39 0.92
C VAL A 193 -2.19 -12.68 2.28
N PHE A 194 -2.56 -11.40 2.26
CA PHE A 194 -2.76 -10.60 3.46
C PHE A 194 -4.24 -10.53 3.86
N ALA A 195 -4.83 -11.71 4.04
CA ALA A 195 -6.18 -11.85 4.59
C ALA A 195 -6.16 -11.74 6.13
N THR A 196 -7.26 -11.28 6.71
CA THR A 196 -7.53 -11.39 8.16
C THR A 196 -7.77 -12.85 8.55
N THR A 197 -7.92 -13.13 9.84
CA THR A 197 -8.27 -14.48 10.34
C THR A 197 -9.61 -15.00 9.80
N GLN A 198 -10.48 -14.13 9.34
CA GLN A 198 -11.77 -14.49 8.71
C GLN A 198 -11.71 -14.49 7.17
N GLY A 199 -10.51 -14.38 6.57
CA GLY A 199 -10.32 -14.36 5.12
C GLY A 199 -10.59 -13.01 4.43
N THR A 200 -11.01 -12.00 5.18
CA THR A 200 -11.33 -10.67 4.63
C THR A 200 -10.09 -9.84 4.37
N PRO A 201 -10.15 -8.79 3.51
CA PRO A 201 -8.99 -7.96 3.22
C PRO A 201 -8.44 -7.26 4.46
N THR A 202 -7.13 -7.28 4.64
CA THR A 202 -6.42 -6.45 5.62
C THR A 202 -6.27 -5.03 5.07
N GLU A 203 -6.51 -4.02 5.92
CA GLU A 203 -6.37 -2.63 5.56
C GLU A 203 -5.00 -2.06 5.91
N ALA A 204 -4.55 -1.05 5.15
CA ALA A 204 -3.27 -0.37 5.37
C ALA A 204 -3.09 0.16 6.81
N ASN A 205 -4.18 0.61 7.43
CA ASN A 205 -4.15 1.10 8.82
C ASN A 205 -3.72 0.02 9.82
N TYR A 206 -4.04 -1.26 9.56
CA TYR A 206 -3.60 -2.36 10.42
C TYR A 206 -2.07 -2.49 10.37
N ILE A 207 -1.50 -2.58 9.17
CA ILE A 207 -0.04 -2.68 8.98
C ILE A 207 0.66 -1.45 9.57
N ASN A 208 0.16 -0.24 9.28
CA ASN A 208 0.76 0.99 9.79
C ASN A 208 0.75 1.06 11.32
N ARG A 209 -0.32 0.61 11.98
CA ARG A 209 -0.39 0.56 13.47
C ARG A 209 0.57 -0.49 14.04
N ALA A 210 0.59 -1.69 13.47
CA ALA A 210 1.49 -2.76 13.92
C ALA A 210 2.95 -2.35 13.75
N PHE A 211 3.30 -1.76 12.60
CA PHE A 211 4.63 -1.24 12.32
C PHE A 211 5.01 -0.06 13.24
N GLY A 212 4.08 0.87 13.46
CA GLY A 212 4.28 1.97 14.40
C GLY A 212 4.50 1.50 15.83
N LYS A 213 3.79 0.44 16.25
CA LYS A 213 3.98 -0.19 17.55
C LYS A 213 5.37 -0.84 17.66
N LEU A 214 5.79 -1.63 16.65
CA LEU A 214 7.13 -2.21 16.60
C LEU A 214 8.23 -1.15 16.77
N ILE A 215 8.09 -0.01 16.07
CA ILE A 215 9.02 1.12 16.16
C ILE A 215 9.04 1.70 17.59
N ALA A 216 7.87 1.96 18.17
CA ALA A 216 7.74 2.60 19.48
C ALA A 216 8.25 1.71 20.61
N ASP A 217 7.85 0.44 20.62
CA ASP A 217 8.22 -0.53 21.68
C ASP A 217 9.72 -0.82 21.70
N ASN A 218 10.39 -0.68 20.57
CA ASN A 218 11.82 -1.00 20.43
C ASN A 218 12.73 0.22 20.22
N ASN A 219 12.21 1.44 20.39
CA ASN A 219 12.95 2.69 20.22
C ASN A 219 13.70 2.77 18.86
N LEU A 220 13.07 2.27 17.79
CA LEU A 220 13.64 2.33 16.43
C LEU A 220 13.46 3.72 15.82
N PRO A 221 14.32 4.14 14.89
CA PRO A 221 14.13 5.40 14.18
C PRO A 221 12.77 5.43 13.47
N LYS A 222 12.01 6.51 13.66
CA LYS A 222 10.68 6.66 13.08
C LYS A 222 10.77 6.80 11.57
N VAL A 223 10.11 5.89 10.84
CA VAL A 223 10.00 5.88 9.38
C VAL A 223 8.56 5.59 8.98
N VAL A 224 8.23 5.87 7.71
CA VAL A 224 6.92 5.50 7.14
C VAL A 224 7.09 4.21 6.36
N PHE A 225 6.21 3.25 6.54
CA PHE A 225 6.30 1.89 6.00
C PHE A 225 6.68 1.84 4.50
N HIS A 226 6.14 2.72 3.66
CA HIS A 226 6.42 2.70 2.22
C HIS A 226 7.59 3.60 1.78
N LEU A 227 8.13 4.46 2.66
CA LEU A 227 9.25 5.36 2.33
C LEU A 227 10.61 4.72 2.57
N SER A 228 10.67 3.64 3.31
CA SER A 228 11.89 2.87 3.53
C SER A 228 12.41 2.18 2.26
N LEU A 229 11.63 2.21 1.16
CA LEU A 229 11.87 1.49 -0.09
C LEU A 229 12.69 2.27 -1.15
N ILE A 230 13.07 3.53 -0.90
CA ILE A 230 13.55 4.42 -1.98
C ILE A 230 15.06 4.33 -2.20
N HIS A 231 15.83 3.68 -1.32
CA HIS A 231 17.30 3.76 -1.37
C HIS A 231 18.03 2.43 -1.03
N ILE A 232 17.63 1.34 -1.67
CA ILE A 232 18.52 0.17 -1.77
C ILE A 232 18.93 -0.02 -3.22
#